data_903099f24b650b159173413f59c91369
#
_entry.id   903099f24b650b159173413f59c91369
#
_cell.length_a   1.000
_cell.length_b   1.000
_cell.length_c   1.000
_cell.angle_alpha   90.00
_cell.angle_beta   90.00
_cell.angle_gamma   90.00
#
_symmetry.space_group_name_H-M   'P 1'
#
loop_
_entity.id
_entity.type
_entity.pdbx_description
1 polymer ?
#
loop_
_entity_poly.entity_id
_entity_poly.type
_entity_poly.pdbx_seq_one_letter_code
_entity_poly.pdbx_strand_id
1 'polypeptide(L)'
;MRLLERVLSFAGAGVLFVGLASQAQMIDNTQAPNTAKAGINKSLLDEIGAGRGDVMTPGSSIFIINRDPFRAIRRGRQLFQRKFTRLQGQGANEKDGVGDINNDIAIGAGLSDSCALCHGRPRGSGGAGGNVVTRPDSRDAGHLFGLGLKEMLADEITTDLRATRDLAIAKAQQTKHPVTMKLVSKGVNYGSITANPDGSLDTSKVAGVDTDLRVKPFFAEGSTISIREFVVGALHNEMGMEASADPDLLAASTGGRVVTPSGMVLDGSKDKISPPPAPDDQNGNEVDPAIVDHLEFYLLNYFKPAHYIQNSSTDRGRAVFNKTGCSSCHIPDMTINHDRRVADVETVYDPVNGVFNSLFATASTLYYTKDDGSGNPVLKLPLGNSFVVRDIFTDFKRHDLGANFYERNWDGTMQTMFLTRPLWGVGTTGPYGHDGRSITLNDVILRHGGEAQAARDAFAALKSNDLNNLLAFLNSLVLFPPDDTASTLDPADPSKLNFPQFGHGSIKLTVLFNDPTDLE
;
A
#
# COMPACT_ATOMS: atom_id res chain seq x y z
N MET A 1 50.13 -35.92 67.53
CA MET A 1 50.40 -34.57 67.09
C MET A 1 51.07 -34.61 65.72
N ARG A 2 50.31 -34.51 64.69
CA ARG A 2 50.57 -33.98 63.33
C ARG A 2 49.40 -34.29 62.47
N LEU A 3 48.65 -33.25 62.15
CA LEU A 3 47.58 -33.25 61.18
C LEU A 3 48.17 -33.40 59.76
N LEU A 4 47.61 -34.30 58.98
CA LEU A 4 47.81 -34.36 57.54
C LEU A 4 46.63 -33.78 56.86
N GLU A 5 46.84 -32.64 56.21
CA GLU A 5 45.90 -32.05 55.29
C GLU A 5 45.89 -32.84 53.97
N ARG A 6 44.70 -33.29 53.59
CA ARG A 6 44.48 -33.84 52.25
C ARG A 6 43.86 -32.72 51.41
N VAL A 7 44.59 -32.23 50.42
CA VAL A 7 44.12 -31.37 49.37
C VAL A 7 43.33 -32.24 48.36
N LEU A 8 42.05 -32.05 48.27
CA LEU A 8 41.21 -32.61 47.21
C LEU A 8 41.14 -31.58 46.07
N SER A 9 41.80 -31.92 44.94
CA SER A 9 41.66 -31.18 43.69
C SER A 9 40.35 -31.55 43.05
N PHE A 10 39.38 -30.62 43.00
CA PHE A 10 38.20 -30.70 42.16
C PHE A 10 38.56 -30.16 40.78
N ALA A 11 38.68 -31.06 39.81
CA ALA A 11 38.65 -30.69 38.39
C ALA A 11 37.22 -30.35 38.01
N GLY A 12 36.89 -29.06 37.96
CA GLY A 12 35.63 -28.56 37.45
C GLY A 12 35.60 -28.67 35.92
N ALA A 13 34.86 -29.64 35.39
CA ALA A 13 34.50 -29.65 34.00
C ALA A 13 33.51 -28.49 33.77
N GLY A 14 34.01 -27.40 33.21
CA GLY A 14 33.17 -26.31 32.72
C GLY A 14 32.36 -26.78 31.53
N VAL A 15 31.10 -27.11 31.74
CA VAL A 15 30.12 -27.25 30.66
C VAL A 15 29.83 -25.85 30.14
N LEU A 16 30.43 -25.51 29.00
CA LEU A 16 29.98 -24.36 28.21
C LEU A 16 28.53 -24.65 27.76
N PHE A 17 27.58 -24.10 28.46
CA PHE A 17 26.26 -23.90 27.90
C PHE A 17 26.41 -22.82 26.82
N VAL A 18 26.62 -23.23 25.58
CA VAL A 18 26.27 -22.41 24.42
C VAL A 18 24.76 -22.31 24.48
N GLY A 19 24.26 -21.25 25.08
CA GLY A 19 22.86 -20.86 24.98
C GLY A 19 22.58 -20.61 23.52
N LEU A 20 22.04 -21.61 22.82
CA LEU A 20 21.25 -21.35 21.64
C LEU A 20 20.14 -20.36 22.12
N ALA A 21 20.33 -19.09 21.81
CA ALA A 21 19.24 -18.14 21.85
C ALA A 21 18.20 -18.68 20.86
N SER A 22 17.30 -19.53 21.35
CA SER A 22 16.08 -19.81 20.64
C SER A 22 15.40 -18.44 20.53
N GLN A 23 15.49 -17.83 19.37
CA GLN A 23 14.62 -16.70 19.06
C GLN A 23 13.22 -17.21 19.33
N ALA A 24 12.59 -16.69 20.37
CA ALA A 24 11.22 -16.98 20.70
C ALA A 24 10.36 -16.32 19.61
N GLN A 25 10.26 -17.01 18.48
CA GLN A 25 9.29 -16.67 17.46
C GLN A 25 7.92 -16.78 18.12
N MET A 26 7.15 -15.72 18.12
CA MET A 26 5.80 -15.75 18.66
C MET A 26 5.01 -16.75 17.83
N ILE A 27 4.75 -17.91 18.42
CA ILE A 27 3.89 -18.92 17.83
C ILE A 27 2.46 -18.44 18.05
N ASP A 28 1.71 -18.30 16.96
CA ASP A 28 0.26 -18.09 17.08
C ASP A 28 -0.40 -19.37 17.58
N ASN A 29 -0.67 -19.42 18.89
CA ASN A 29 -1.31 -20.55 19.53
C ASN A 29 -2.78 -20.71 19.13
N THR A 30 -3.34 -19.79 18.37
CA THR A 30 -4.71 -19.88 17.85
C THR A 30 -4.79 -20.71 16.56
N GLN A 31 -3.65 -21.00 15.94
CA GLN A 31 -3.58 -21.83 14.75
C GLN A 31 -3.46 -23.31 15.11
N ALA A 32 -4.22 -24.16 14.41
CA ALA A 32 -3.95 -25.58 14.42
C ALA A 32 -2.53 -25.83 13.86
N PRO A 33 -1.73 -26.72 14.48
CA PRO A 33 -0.41 -27.02 13.96
C PRO A 33 -0.50 -27.48 12.51
N ASN A 34 0.17 -26.78 11.61
CA ASN A 34 0.33 -27.22 10.24
C ASN A 34 1.21 -28.46 10.24
N THR A 35 0.72 -29.57 9.70
CA THR A 35 1.42 -30.87 9.67
C THR A 35 2.75 -30.81 8.92
N ALA A 36 2.89 -29.88 7.97
CA ALA A 36 4.12 -29.62 7.23
C ALA A 36 5.09 -28.70 7.97
N LYS A 37 4.72 -28.13 9.13
CA LYS A 37 5.47 -27.10 9.85
C LYS A 37 5.84 -25.88 8.99
N ALA A 38 5.01 -25.58 8.00
CA ALA A 38 5.14 -24.44 7.10
C ALA A 38 4.31 -23.26 7.60
N GLY A 39 4.34 -22.15 6.90
CA GLY A 39 3.54 -20.96 7.21
C GLY A 39 4.33 -19.86 7.91
N ILE A 40 3.70 -19.16 8.84
CA ILE A 40 4.26 -17.98 9.52
C ILE A 40 5.60 -18.21 10.26
N ASN A 41 6.01 -19.46 10.40
CA ASN A 41 7.27 -19.84 11.05
C ASN A 41 8.42 -20.06 10.04
N LYS A 42 8.25 -19.72 8.77
CA LYS A 42 9.34 -19.81 7.80
C LYS A 42 10.50 -18.89 8.15
N SER A 43 11.71 -19.36 7.88
CA SER A 43 12.88 -18.50 7.95
C SER A 43 12.84 -17.45 6.83
N LEU A 44 13.51 -16.31 7.02
CA LEU A 44 13.62 -15.31 5.95
C LEU A 44 14.30 -15.90 4.70
N LEU A 45 15.28 -16.79 4.88
CA LEU A 45 15.95 -17.48 3.76
C LEU A 45 14.98 -18.38 2.98
N ASP A 46 14.06 -19.07 3.66
CA ASP A 46 13.04 -19.86 2.97
C ASP A 46 12.05 -18.97 2.20
N GLU A 47 11.77 -17.79 2.72
CA GLU A 47 10.91 -16.81 2.05
C GLU A 47 11.60 -16.13 0.85
N ILE A 48 12.88 -15.83 0.94
CA ILE A 48 13.70 -15.34 -0.18
C ILE A 48 13.89 -16.44 -1.24
N GLY A 49 14.05 -17.69 -0.81
CA GLY A 49 14.24 -18.85 -1.68
C GLY A 49 15.48 -18.69 -2.57
N ALA A 50 15.29 -18.74 -3.90
CA ALA A 50 16.36 -18.55 -4.88
C ALA A 50 16.61 -17.08 -5.24
N GLY A 51 16.21 -16.14 -4.38
CA GLY A 51 16.31 -14.70 -4.63
C GLY A 51 15.40 -14.25 -5.76
N ARG A 52 15.78 -13.17 -6.47
CA ARG A 52 15.00 -12.63 -7.57
C ARG A 52 14.92 -13.57 -8.77
N GLY A 53 16.05 -14.10 -9.23
CA GLY A 53 16.16 -15.03 -10.37
C GLY A 53 15.45 -14.58 -11.64
N ASP A 54 14.80 -15.54 -12.34
CA ASP A 54 14.02 -15.32 -13.54
C ASP A 54 12.84 -16.31 -13.64
N VAL A 55 12.08 -16.29 -14.76
CA VAL A 55 10.92 -17.17 -14.99
C VAL A 55 11.28 -18.66 -15.15
N MET A 56 12.58 -18.99 -15.25
CA MET A 56 13.10 -20.35 -15.39
C MET A 56 13.80 -20.86 -14.11
N THR A 57 14.00 -20.00 -13.12
CA THR A 57 14.70 -20.34 -11.86
C THR A 57 13.69 -20.74 -10.78
N PRO A 58 13.46 -22.05 -10.54
CA PRO A 58 12.49 -22.50 -9.54
C PRO A 58 12.79 -21.93 -8.16
N GLY A 59 11.75 -21.46 -7.47
CA GLY A 59 11.85 -20.87 -6.14
C GLY A 59 12.28 -19.41 -6.10
N SER A 60 12.61 -18.77 -7.23
CA SER A 60 12.86 -17.34 -7.30
C SER A 60 11.55 -16.53 -7.28
N SER A 61 11.62 -15.24 -6.89
CA SER A 61 10.43 -14.37 -6.86
C SER A 61 9.79 -14.24 -8.24
N ILE A 62 10.58 -14.03 -9.29
CA ILE A 62 10.06 -13.90 -10.66
C ILE A 62 9.40 -15.20 -11.14
N PHE A 63 9.99 -16.37 -10.82
CA PHE A 63 9.38 -17.67 -11.15
C PHE A 63 8.02 -17.84 -10.44
N ILE A 64 7.98 -17.56 -9.13
CA ILE A 64 6.76 -17.76 -8.33
C ILE A 64 5.68 -16.78 -8.77
N ILE A 65 5.98 -15.51 -8.97
CA ILE A 65 5.03 -14.49 -9.44
C ILE A 65 4.38 -14.91 -10.77
N ASN A 66 5.15 -15.46 -11.70
CA ASN A 66 4.65 -15.80 -13.01
C ASN A 66 4.00 -17.19 -13.12
N ARG A 67 4.33 -18.13 -12.23
CA ARG A 67 3.85 -19.52 -12.33
C ARG A 67 2.97 -19.97 -11.17
N ASP A 68 3.14 -19.33 -10.01
CA ASP A 68 2.32 -19.57 -8.81
C ASP A 68 2.00 -18.25 -8.09
N PRO A 69 1.20 -17.37 -8.74
CA PRO A 69 0.96 -16.02 -8.25
C PRO A 69 0.25 -15.99 -6.89
N PHE A 70 -0.54 -16.99 -6.55
CA PHE A 70 -1.19 -17.03 -5.23
C PHE A 70 -0.19 -17.29 -4.13
N ARG A 71 0.80 -18.14 -4.38
CA ARG A 71 1.93 -18.33 -3.48
C ARG A 71 2.73 -17.03 -3.34
N ALA A 72 2.94 -16.29 -4.43
CA ALA A 72 3.60 -14.98 -4.38
C ALA A 72 2.83 -13.98 -3.49
N ILE A 73 1.50 -13.92 -3.61
CA ILE A 73 0.63 -13.08 -2.77
C ILE A 73 0.75 -13.48 -1.30
N ARG A 74 0.66 -14.78 -0.99
CA ARG A 74 0.81 -15.28 0.38
C ARG A 74 2.18 -14.94 0.96
N ARG A 75 3.23 -15.14 0.21
CA ARG A 75 4.61 -14.81 0.62
C ARG A 75 4.78 -13.32 0.88
N GLY A 76 4.30 -12.47 -0.02
CA GLY A 76 4.32 -11.02 0.19
C GLY A 76 3.56 -10.62 1.44
N ARG A 77 2.42 -11.26 1.71
CA ARG A 77 1.67 -11.06 2.93
C ARG A 77 2.44 -11.52 4.18
N GLN A 78 3.10 -12.67 4.13
CA GLN A 78 3.93 -13.16 5.23
C GLN A 78 5.06 -12.19 5.53
N LEU A 79 5.75 -11.69 4.50
CA LEU A 79 6.79 -10.66 4.63
C LEU A 79 6.24 -9.35 5.21
N PHE A 80 5.03 -8.95 4.82
CA PHE A 80 4.37 -7.76 5.36
C PHE A 80 4.05 -7.87 6.86
N GLN A 81 3.67 -9.06 7.32
CA GLN A 81 3.36 -9.34 8.73
C GLN A 81 4.60 -9.70 9.55
N ARG A 82 5.71 -10.02 8.87
CA ARG A 82 6.93 -10.48 9.50
C ARG A 82 7.57 -9.38 10.33
N LYS A 83 8.02 -9.74 11.53
CA LYS A 83 8.91 -8.92 12.34
C LYS A 83 10.35 -9.20 11.94
N PHE A 84 10.99 -8.18 11.42
CA PHE A 84 12.42 -8.23 11.13
C PHE A 84 13.24 -7.97 12.39
N THR A 85 14.46 -8.47 12.41
CA THR A 85 15.38 -8.34 13.54
C THR A 85 16.56 -7.45 13.16
N ARG A 86 17.30 -6.96 14.17
CA ARG A 86 18.53 -6.22 13.92
C ARG A 86 19.57 -7.00 13.11
N LEU A 87 19.63 -8.33 13.27
CA LEU A 87 20.49 -9.18 12.45
C LEU A 87 20.05 -9.28 10.98
N GLN A 88 18.85 -8.80 10.68
CA GLN A 88 18.28 -8.72 9.33
C GLN A 88 18.25 -7.29 8.80
N GLY A 89 18.93 -6.38 9.49
CA GLY A 89 19.05 -4.98 9.12
C GLY A 89 18.05 -4.03 9.78
N GLN A 90 17.03 -4.54 10.49
CA GLN A 90 16.03 -3.69 11.11
C GLN A 90 16.63 -2.86 12.25
N GLY A 91 16.33 -1.58 12.26
CA GLY A 91 16.68 -0.66 13.33
C GLY A 91 17.50 0.53 12.86
N ALA A 92 17.63 1.52 13.74
CA ALA A 92 18.43 2.70 13.46
C ALA A 92 19.91 2.32 13.38
N ASN A 93 20.54 2.65 12.27
CA ASN A 93 21.97 2.57 12.04
C ASN A 93 22.66 3.87 12.47
N GLU A 94 23.98 3.96 12.36
CA GLU A 94 24.73 5.15 12.79
C GLU A 94 24.29 6.46 12.10
N LYS A 95 23.69 6.36 10.91
CA LYS A 95 23.23 7.48 10.10
C LYS A 95 21.71 7.63 10.05
N ASP A 96 20.96 6.69 10.61
CA ASP A 96 19.48 6.68 10.61
C ASP A 96 18.87 7.58 11.69
N GLY A 97 19.68 8.27 12.42
CA GLY A 97 19.20 9.13 13.49
C GLY A 97 19.19 8.47 14.85
N VAL A 98 20.00 9.01 15.71
CA VAL A 98 20.10 8.59 17.13
C VAL A 98 19.11 9.30 18.05
N GLY A 99 18.11 9.97 17.49
CA GLY A 99 17.09 10.66 18.26
C GLY A 99 17.46 12.08 18.71
N ASP A 100 18.55 12.66 18.22
CA ASP A 100 18.87 14.06 18.45
C ASP A 100 18.27 14.94 17.35
N ILE A 101 17.09 15.47 17.60
CA ILE A 101 16.35 16.35 16.66
C ILE A 101 17.15 17.60 16.24
N ASN A 102 18.18 17.97 16.96
CA ASN A 102 18.97 19.17 16.64
C ASN A 102 20.08 18.85 15.63
N ASN A 103 20.55 17.62 15.59
CA ASN A 103 21.69 17.19 14.80
C ASN A 103 21.35 16.17 13.72
N ASP A 104 20.14 15.60 13.78
CA ASP A 104 19.75 14.50 12.93
C ASP A 104 18.28 14.61 12.50
N ILE A 105 18.07 14.71 11.19
CA ILE A 105 16.73 14.82 10.61
C ILE A 105 16.09 13.47 10.32
N ALA A 106 16.84 12.37 10.42
CA ALA A 106 16.34 11.01 10.19
C ALA A 106 15.75 10.37 11.47
N ILE A 107 15.20 11.18 12.34
CA ILE A 107 14.53 10.72 13.57
C ILE A 107 13.34 9.84 13.17
N GLY A 108 13.38 8.60 13.64
CA GLY A 108 12.31 7.66 13.46
C GLY A 108 12.55 6.57 12.43
N ALA A 109 13.61 6.65 11.64
CA ALA A 109 14.06 5.51 10.87
C ALA A 109 14.34 4.32 11.81
N GLY A 110 13.92 3.12 11.40
CA GLY A 110 14.16 1.91 12.17
C GLY A 110 13.31 1.72 13.43
N LEU A 111 12.28 2.51 13.67
CA LEU A 111 11.38 2.33 14.82
C LEU A 111 10.35 1.22 14.61
N SER A 112 10.04 0.86 13.36
CA SER A 112 9.13 -0.22 13.03
C SER A 112 9.89 -1.52 12.76
N ASP A 113 9.43 -2.63 13.34
CA ASP A 113 9.98 -3.96 13.07
C ASP A 113 9.22 -4.72 11.97
N SER A 114 8.09 -4.18 11.51
CA SER A 114 7.24 -4.77 10.48
C SER A 114 6.32 -3.73 9.85
N CYS A 115 5.92 -3.95 8.60
CA CYS A 115 4.89 -3.13 7.95
C CYS A 115 3.58 -3.16 8.76
N ALA A 116 3.25 -4.31 9.34
CA ALA A 116 2.05 -4.50 10.14
C ALA A 116 2.03 -3.71 11.46
N LEU A 117 3.18 -3.22 11.96
CA LEU A 117 3.19 -2.36 13.15
C LEU A 117 2.37 -1.09 12.91
N CYS A 118 2.54 -0.47 11.73
CA CYS A 118 1.83 0.75 11.34
C CYS A 118 0.56 0.49 10.53
N HIS A 119 0.46 -0.63 9.83
CA HIS A 119 -0.65 -0.97 8.92
C HIS A 119 -1.41 -2.24 9.32
N GLY A 120 -1.36 -2.63 10.59
CA GLY A 120 -1.87 -3.93 11.05
C GLY A 120 -3.25 -3.92 11.70
N ARG A 121 -4.07 -2.91 11.54
CA ARG A 121 -5.45 -2.89 12.05
C ARG A 121 -6.47 -3.00 10.93
N PRO A 122 -7.32 -4.04 10.93
CA PRO A 122 -7.32 -5.20 11.83
C PRO A 122 -6.06 -6.06 11.69
N ARG A 123 -5.80 -6.88 12.70
CA ARG A 123 -4.65 -7.80 12.73
C ARG A 123 -4.60 -8.69 11.48
N GLY A 124 -3.41 -8.88 10.96
CA GLY A 124 -3.18 -9.74 9.78
C GLY A 124 -3.47 -9.06 8.44
N SER A 125 -3.83 -7.77 8.44
CA SER A 125 -4.13 -7.00 7.25
C SER A 125 -3.02 -6.03 6.87
N GLY A 126 -3.12 -5.43 5.68
CA GLY A 126 -2.46 -4.18 5.31
C GLY A 126 -3.41 -2.99 5.55
N GLY A 127 -4.00 -2.91 6.73
CA GLY A 127 -5.02 -1.93 7.10
C GLY A 127 -4.46 -0.60 7.61
N ALA A 128 -5.23 0.05 8.47
CA ALA A 128 -4.83 1.26 9.16
C ALA A 128 -3.97 0.94 10.40
N GLY A 129 -3.27 1.90 10.91
CA GLY A 129 -2.35 1.65 12.01
C GLY A 129 -2.16 2.78 12.98
N GLY A 130 -1.04 2.74 13.66
CA GLY A 130 -0.65 3.73 14.63
C GLY A 130 -0.05 4.98 14.01
N ASN A 131 -0.04 6.05 14.77
CA ASN A 131 0.66 7.27 14.41
C ASN A 131 2.16 7.03 14.39
N VAL A 132 2.80 7.36 13.29
CA VAL A 132 4.25 7.48 13.24
C VAL A 132 4.60 8.91 13.67
N VAL A 133 4.80 9.12 14.96
CA VAL A 133 5.17 10.42 15.54
C VAL A 133 6.69 10.60 15.54
N THR A 134 7.36 10.11 14.53
CA THR A 134 8.82 10.04 14.52
C THR A 134 9.46 11.03 13.57
N ARG A 135 8.63 11.78 12.87
CA ARG A 135 9.04 12.78 11.91
C ARG A 135 8.48 14.15 12.24
N PRO A 136 9.11 15.23 11.77
CA PRO A 136 8.54 16.58 11.87
C PRO A 136 7.15 16.70 11.23
N ASP A 137 6.87 15.87 10.23
CA ASP A 137 5.66 15.87 9.43
C ASP A 137 4.54 14.94 9.96
N SER A 138 4.68 14.34 11.13
CA SER A 138 3.67 13.49 11.79
C SER A 138 2.63 12.84 10.86
N ARG A 139 2.71 11.54 10.64
CA ARG A 139 1.82 10.82 9.72
C ARG A 139 0.90 9.85 10.45
N ASP A 140 -0.36 9.81 10.03
CA ASP A 140 -1.26 8.71 10.34
C ASP A 140 -1.15 7.63 9.26
N ALA A 141 -0.89 6.39 9.67
CA ALA A 141 -0.74 5.27 8.76
C ALA A 141 -2.10 4.85 8.19
N GLY A 142 -2.41 5.31 6.99
CA GLY A 142 -3.63 4.96 6.27
C GLY A 142 -3.63 3.50 5.81
N HIS A 143 -4.83 2.97 5.48
CA HIS A 143 -4.93 1.62 4.95
C HIS A 143 -4.27 1.48 3.57
N LEU A 144 -3.80 0.26 3.27
CA LEU A 144 -3.13 -0.09 2.01
C LEU A 144 -4.03 -0.87 1.04
N PHE A 145 -5.34 -0.87 1.26
CA PHE A 145 -6.31 -1.52 0.37
C PHE A 145 -6.36 -0.81 -0.98
N GLY A 146 -6.35 -1.60 -2.03
CA GLY A 146 -6.48 -1.10 -3.39
C GLY A 146 -5.30 -0.27 -3.90
N LEU A 147 -4.09 -0.41 -3.33
CA LEU A 147 -2.91 0.30 -3.83
C LEU A 147 -2.66 0.02 -5.31
N GLY A 148 -2.82 -1.24 -5.76
CA GLY A 148 -2.69 -1.60 -7.16
C GLY A 148 -3.70 -0.87 -8.06
N LEU A 149 -4.92 -0.67 -7.58
CA LEU A 149 -5.94 0.09 -8.32
C LEU A 149 -5.54 1.57 -8.46
N LYS A 150 -5.01 2.16 -7.39
CA LYS A 150 -4.51 3.54 -7.41
C LYS A 150 -3.33 3.70 -8.38
N GLU A 151 -2.38 2.78 -8.36
CA GLU A 151 -1.22 2.80 -9.26
C GLU A 151 -1.64 2.71 -10.72
N MET A 152 -2.51 1.74 -11.08
CA MET A 152 -2.99 1.57 -12.43
C MET A 152 -3.78 2.79 -12.94
N LEU A 153 -4.66 3.36 -12.10
CA LEU A 153 -5.41 4.57 -12.47
C LEU A 153 -4.47 5.76 -12.68
N ALA A 154 -3.49 5.97 -11.80
CA ALA A 154 -2.51 7.05 -11.93
C ALA A 154 -1.66 6.93 -13.19
N ASP A 155 -1.25 5.72 -13.56
CA ASP A 155 -0.50 5.45 -14.79
C ASP A 155 -1.33 5.74 -16.05
N GLU A 156 -2.58 5.28 -16.07
CA GLU A 156 -3.46 5.53 -17.20
C GLU A 156 -3.82 7.02 -17.33
N ILE A 157 -4.09 7.72 -16.23
CA ILE A 157 -4.31 9.16 -16.23
C ILE A 157 -3.07 9.89 -16.77
N THR A 158 -1.87 9.53 -16.29
CA THR A 158 -0.60 10.10 -16.78
C THR A 158 -0.46 9.90 -18.29
N THR A 159 -0.76 8.71 -18.78
CA THR A 159 -0.69 8.37 -20.20
C THR A 159 -1.64 9.24 -21.03
N ASP A 160 -2.89 9.41 -20.60
CA ASP A 160 -3.90 10.23 -21.28
C ASP A 160 -3.49 11.71 -21.33
N LEU A 161 -2.99 12.25 -20.21
CA LEU A 161 -2.56 13.64 -20.11
C LEU A 161 -1.36 13.92 -21.03
N ARG A 162 -0.36 13.00 -21.04
CA ARG A 162 0.82 13.08 -21.91
C ARG A 162 0.47 12.93 -23.37
N ALA A 163 -0.46 12.04 -23.72
CA ALA A 163 -0.96 11.93 -25.09
C ALA A 163 -1.63 13.23 -25.57
N THR A 164 -2.38 13.89 -24.69
CA THR A 164 -2.97 15.21 -24.97
C THR A 164 -1.90 16.29 -25.19
N ARG A 165 -0.83 16.32 -24.36
CA ARG A 165 0.33 17.19 -24.54
C ARG A 165 1.00 16.97 -25.90
N ASP A 166 1.27 15.72 -26.22
CA ASP A 166 1.98 15.36 -27.46
C ASP A 166 1.16 15.72 -28.71
N LEU A 167 -0.17 15.56 -28.62
CA LEU A 167 -1.09 16.04 -29.66
C LEU A 167 -1.09 17.57 -29.79
N ALA A 168 -1.02 18.30 -28.67
CA ALA A 168 -0.91 19.76 -28.70
C ALA A 168 0.38 20.21 -29.38
N ILE A 169 1.52 19.58 -29.06
CA ILE A 169 2.81 19.84 -29.71
C ILE A 169 2.72 19.60 -31.22
N ALA A 170 2.25 18.44 -31.64
CA ALA A 170 2.14 18.08 -33.06
C ALA A 170 1.27 19.09 -33.84
N LYS A 171 0.13 19.50 -33.27
CA LYS A 171 -0.75 20.52 -33.86
C LYS A 171 -0.09 21.88 -33.93
N ALA A 172 0.60 22.33 -32.87
CA ALA A 172 1.28 23.63 -32.88
C ALA A 172 2.40 23.69 -33.95
N GLN A 173 3.17 22.61 -34.07
CA GLN A 173 4.20 22.47 -35.11
C GLN A 173 3.60 22.47 -36.53
N GLN A 174 2.46 21.81 -36.72
CA GLN A 174 1.76 21.75 -38.00
C GLN A 174 1.15 23.08 -38.38
N THR A 175 0.45 23.74 -37.45
CA THR A 175 -0.28 25.00 -37.72
C THR A 175 0.61 26.23 -37.66
N LYS A 176 1.82 26.12 -37.11
CA LYS A 176 2.76 27.24 -36.84
C LYS A 176 2.18 28.29 -35.87
N HIS A 177 1.18 27.92 -35.07
CA HIS A 177 0.56 28.77 -34.05
C HIS A 177 0.51 28.02 -32.71
N PRO A 178 0.51 28.73 -31.58
CA PRO A 178 0.27 28.12 -30.27
C PRO A 178 -1.07 27.38 -30.23
N VAL A 179 -1.08 26.19 -29.61
CA VAL A 179 -2.28 25.34 -29.45
C VAL A 179 -2.48 25.04 -27.99
N THR A 180 -3.65 25.45 -27.47
CA THR A 180 -4.07 25.10 -26.09
C THR A 180 -5.04 23.93 -26.12
N MET A 181 -4.76 22.92 -25.29
CA MET A 181 -5.65 21.76 -25.12
C MET A 181 -6.01 21.55 -23.64
N LYS A 182 -7.27 21.17 -23.39
CA LYS A 182 -7.72 20.76 -22.04
C LYS A 182 -7.12 19.41 -21.69
N LEU A 183 -6.63 19.30 -20.46
CA LEU A 183 -6.13 18.06 -19.88
C LEU A 183 -7.27 17.35 -19.15
N VAL A 184 -7.85 16.33 -19.74
CA VAL A 184 -8.96 15.57 -19.17
C VAL A 184 -8.66 14.09 -19.28
N SER A 185 -8.79 13.36 -18.17
CA SER A 185 -8.73 11.91 -18.13
C SER A 185 -9.73 11.38 -17.11
N LYS A 186 -10.39 10.26 -17.41
CA LYS A 186 -11.35 9.56 -16.53
C LYS A 186 -12.42 10.49 -15.91
N GLY A 187 -12.85 11.50 -16.68
CA GLY A 187 -13.84 12.49 -16.23
C GLY A 187 -13.29 13.62 -15.35
N VAL A 188 -12.01 13.60 -15.01
CA VAL A 188 -11.35 14.63 -14.20
C VAL A 188 -10.65 15.65 -15.09
N ASN A 189 -10.76 16.93 -14.72
CA ASN A 189 -10.10 18.04 -15.41
C ASN A 189 -8.83 18.46 -14.65
N TYR A 190 -7.68 18.32 -15.31
CA TYR A 190 -6.35 18.68 -14.82
C TYR A 190 -5.87 20.03 -15.38
N GLY A 191 -6.78 20.91 -15.78
CA GLY A 191 -6.47 22.22 -16.35
C GLY A 191 -6.23 22.17 -17.85
N SER A 192 -5.25 22.91 -18.33
CA SER A 192 -4.88 22.95 -19.75
C SER A 192 -3.39 23.16 -19.95
N ILE A 193 -2.91 22.78 -21.13
CA ILE A 193 -1.53 22.97 -21.56
C ILE A 193 -1.53 23.71 -22.91
N THR A 194 -0.60 24.64 -23.09
CA THR A 194 -0.38 25.32 -24.36
C THR A 194 0.97 24.91 -24.95
N ALA A 195 0.97 24.37 -26.15
CA ALA A 195 2.18 24.04 -26.90
C ALA A 195 2.47 25.14 -27.94
N ASN A 196 3.72 25.57 -28.04
CA ASN A 196 4.20 26.52 -29.03
C ASN A 196 4.76 25.81 -30.26
N PRO A 197 4.88 26.48 -31.45
CA PRO A 197 5.42 25.86 -32.67
C PRO A 197 6.88 25.37 -32.55
N ASP A 198 7.64 25.91 -31.62
CA ASP A 198 9.03 25.50 -31.32
C ASP A 198 9.11 24.26 -30.40
N GLY A 199 7.96 23.76 -29.96
CA GLY A 199 7.85 22.60 -29.04
C GLY A 199 7.89 22.98 -27.55
N SER A 200 8.09 24.24 -27.21
CA SER A 200 8.00 24.69 -25.81
C SER A 200 6.56 24.62 -25.27
N LEU A 201 6.43 24.47 -23.96
CA LEU A 201 5.14 24.27 -23.29
C LEU A 201 4.90 25.34 -22.24
N ASP A 202 3.70 25.91 -22.22
CA ASP A 202 3.17 26.64 -21.08
C ASP A 202 2.30 25.70 -20.24
N THR A 203 2.79 25.41 -19.04
CA THR A 203 2.17 24.52 -18.04
C THR A 203 1.54 25.30 -16.88
N SER A 204 1.47 26.61 -16.95
CA SER A 204 0.99 27.48 -15.86
C SER A 204 -0.47 27.21 -15.46
N LYS A 205 -1.25 26.57 -16.35
CA LYS A 205 -2.65 26.19 -16.14
C LYS A 205 -2.84 24.69 -15.88
N VAL A 206 -1.76 23.95 -15.67
CA VAL A 206 -1.84 22.55 -15.17
C VAL A 206 -2.23 22.59 -13.71
N ALA A 207 -3.18 21.74 -13.30
CA ALA A 207 -3.76 21.79 -11.98
C ALA A 207 -3.71 20.42 -11.28
N GLY A 208 -3.15 20.39 -10.07
CA GLY A 208 -3.18 19.27 -9.15
C GLY A 208 -2.21 18.13 -9.46
N VAL A 209 -1.40 18.24 -10.53
CA VAL A 209 -0.34 17.27 -10.89
C VAL A 209 0.95 18.01 -11.20
N ASP A 210 2.05 17.29 -11.35
CA ASP A 210 3.33 17.88 -11.73
C ASP A 210 3.28 18.44 -13.16
N THR A 211 4.16 19.41 -13.46
CA THR A 211 4.20 20.05 -14.79
C THR A 211 4.61 19.12 -15.92
N ASP A 212 5.23 17.97 -15.60
CA ASP A 212 5.51 16.87 -16.53
C ASP A 212 4.29 15.94 -16.75
N LEU A 213 3.15 16.27 -16.11
CA LEU A 213 1.85 15.57 -16.14
C LEU A 213 1.87 14.20 -15.46
N ARG A 214 2.89 13.92 -14.63
CA ARG A 214 2.91 12.67 -13.85
C ARG A 214 1.96 12.74 -12.66
N VAL A 215 1.06 11.77 -12.57
CA VAL A 215 0.22 11.54 -11.39
C VAL A 215 0.97 10.62 -10.42
N LYS A 216 1.11 11.06 -9.18
CA LYS A 216 1.80 10.34 -8.10
C LYS A 216 0.78 9.94 -7.03
N PRO A 217 0.35 8.66 -6.98
CA PRO A 217 -0.80 8.26 -6.16
C PRO A 217 -0.49 7.95 -4.70
N PHE A 218 0.80 7.98 -4.29
CA PHE A 218 1.21 7.53 -2.98
C PHE A 218 1.78 8.66 -2.12
N PHE A 219 1.74 8.44 -0.82
CA PHE A 219 1.92 9.42 0.25
C PHE A 219 0.89 10.55 0.21
N ALA A 220 0.81 11.35 1.28
CA ALA A 220 -0.21 12.38 1.40
C ALA A 220 0.02 13.54 0.43
N GLU A 221 1.27 13.86 0.16
CA GLU A 221 1.73 14.91 -0.77
C GLU A 221 1.82 14.44 -2.23
N GLY A 222 1.62 13.15 -2.50
CA GLY A 222 1.80 12.60 -3.85
C GLY A 222 3.27 12.64 -4.29
N SER A 223 4.13 11.86 -3.62
CA SER A 223 5.58 11.90 -3.84
C SER A 223 6.11 10.75 -4.70
N THR A 224 5.48 9.58 -4.71
CA THR A 224 5.95 8.41 -5.46
C THR A 224 4.94 7.92 -6.49
N ILE A 225 5.47 7.26 -7.53
CA ILE A 225 4.68 6.82 -8.69
C ILE A 225 4.31 5.34 -8.62
N SER A 226 5.06 4.53 -7.88
CA SER A 226 4.92 3.08 -7.88
C SER A 226 4.86 2.49 -6.47
N ILE A 227 4.22 1.32 -6.37
CA ILE A 227 4.25 0.51 -5.14
C ILE A 227 5.69 0.14 -4.81
N ARG A 228 6.55 -0.09 -5.81
CA ARG A 228 7.95 -0.44 -5.59
C ARG A 228 8.72 0.67 -4.89
N GLU A 229 8.65 1.92 -5.38
CA GLU A 229 9.25 3.08 -4.69
C GLU A 229 8.67 3.27 -3.29
N PHE A 230 7.35 3.08 -3.14
CA PHE A 230 6.66 3.16 -1.85
C PHE A 230 7.21 2.12 -0.86
N VAL A 231 7.38 0.85 -1.29
CA VAL A 231 7.90 -0.24 -0.44
C VAL A 231 9.35 0.02 -0.05
N VAL A 232 10.20 0.36 -1.02
CA VAL A 232 11.63 0.64 -0.77
C VAL A 232 11.79 1.84 0.16
N GLY A 233 11.02 2.91 -0.06
CA GLY A 233 11.02 4.07 0.83
C GLY A 233 10.54 3.74 2.25
N ALA A 234 9.53 2.90 2.40
CA ALA A 234 9.02 2.49 3.71
C ALA A 234 10.00 1.56 4.45
N LEU A 235 10.65 0.64 3.75
CA LEU A 235 11.72 -0.20 4.34
C LEU A 235 12.83 0.68 4.93
N HIS A 236 13.29 1.67 4.18
CA HIS A 236 14.33 2.59 4.63
C HIS A 236 13.82 3.51 5.75
N ASN A 237 12.79 4.31 5.48
CA ASN A 237 12.38 5.38 6.39
C ASN A 237 11.72 4.89 7.67
N GLU A 238 10.97 3.79 7.64
CA GLU A 238 10.21 3.31 8.78
C GLU A 238 10.90 2.16 9.52
N MET A 239 11.68 1.34 8.78
CA MET A 239 12.29 0.14 9.34
C MET A 239 13.81 0.22 9.42
N GLY A 240 14.45 1.21 8.79
CA GLY A 240 15.90 1.38 8.73
C GLY A 240 16.58 0.22 7.98
N MET A 241 15.95 -0.28 6.92
CA MET A 241 16.45 -1.41 6.13
C MET A 241 16.73 -0.97 4.68
N GLU A 242 17.94 -1.15 4.21
CA GLU A 242 18.36 -0.72 2.88
C GLU A 242 18.09 -1.75 1.80
N ALA A 243 17.25 -1.38 0.83
CA ALA A 243 17.05 -2.09 -0.44
C ALA A 243 17.93 -1.47 -1.55
N SER A 244 19.17 -1.15 -1.24
CA SER A 244 20.10 -0.38 -2.10
C SER A 244 20.46 -1.11 -3.40
N ALA A 245 20.30 -2.43 -3.46
CA ALA A 245 20.53 -3.24 -4.65
C ALA A 245 19.27 -3.49 -5.49
N ASP A 246 18.17 -2.75 -5.26
CA ASP A 246 16.96 -2.91 -6.09
C ASP A 246 17.26 -2.61 -7.57
N PRO A 247 17.22 -3.63 -8.45
CA PRO A 247 17.72 -3.47 -9.83
C PRO A 247 16.80 -2.61 -10.70
N ASP A 248 15.50 -2.59 -10.39
CA ASP A 248 14.52 -1.85 -11.18
C ASP A 248 14.61 -0.34 -10.91
N LEU A 249 14.72 0.03 -9.64
CA LEU A 249 14.92 1.45 -9.26
C LEU A 249 16.30 1.96 -9.67
N LEU A 250 17.36 1.14 -9.54
CA LEU A 250 18.70 1.51 -10.02
C LEU A 250 18.71 1.79 -11.52
N ALA A 251 18.10 0.92 -12.32
CA ALA A 251 18.04 1.11 -13.76
C ALA A 251 17.15 2.30 -14.15
N ALA A 252 15.97 2.43 -13.53
CA ALA A 252 15.03 3.48 -13.86
C ALA A 252 15.53 4.87 -13.43
N SER A 253 16.14 5.00 -12.26
CA SER A 253 16.67 6.29 -11.77
C SER A 253 17.81 6.87 -12.62
N THR A 254 18.46 6.01 -13.42
CA THR A 254 19.50 6.44 -14.38
C THR A 254 18.99 6.67 -15.80
N GLY A 255 17.68 6.74 -15.99
CA GLY A 255 17.04 6.97 -17.29
C GLY A 255 16.65 5.71 -18.06
N GLY A 256 16.83 4.53 -17.47
CA GLY A 256 16.42 3.26 -18.05
C GLY A 256 14.90 3.07 -18.04
N ARG A 257 14.42 2.16 -18.91
CA ARG A 257 13.04 1.70 -18.92
C ARG A 257 12.99 0.24 -18.53
N VAL A 258 12.31 -0.07 -17.44
CA VAL A 258 12.17 -1.42 -16.90
C VAL A 258 10.70 -1.77 -16.68
N VAL A 259 10.41 -3.07 -16.64
CA VAL A 259 9.10 -3.58 -16.23
C VAL A 259 9.34 -4.44 -14.98
N THR A 260 8.74 -4.05 -13.87
CA THR A 260 8.87 -4.79 -12.61
C THR A 260 8.20 -6.17 -12.72
N PRO A 261 8.51 -7.12 -11.84
CA PRO A 261 7.81 -8.42 -11.81
C PRO A 261 6.29 -8.30 -11.65
N SER A 262 5.81 -7.21 -11.07
CA SER A 262 4.38 -6.87 -10.93
C SER A 262 3.77 -6.20 -12.17
N GLY A 263 4.56 -6.03 -13.24
CA GLY A 263 4.12 -5.43 -14.49
C GLY A 263 4.04 -3.89 -14.48
N MET A 264 4.56 -3.22 -13.45
CA MET A 264 4.72 -1.77 -13.45
C MET A 264 5.82 -1.35 -14.43
N VAL A 265 5.56 -0.34 -15.24
CA VAL A 265 6.56 0.24 -16.14
C VAL A 265 7.19 1.47 -15.48
N LEU A 266 8.46 1.35 -15.16
CA LEU A 266 9.28 2.46 -14.68
C LEU A 266 10.10 2.99 -15.87
N ASP A 267 9.83 4.21 -16.31
CA ASP A 267 10.47 4.84 -17.47
C ASP A 267 11.22 6.12 -17.05
N GLY A 268 12.46 5.95 -16.63
CA GLY A 268 13.30 7.05 -16.17
C GLY A 268 13.64 8.09 -17.23
N SER A 269 13.36 7.80 -18.52
CA SER A 269 13.47 8.80 -19.58
C SER A 269 12.32 9.81 -19.57
N LYS A 270 11.22 9.48 -18.90
CA LYS A 270 9.99 10.29 -18.82
C LYS A 270 9.62 10.71 -17.41
N ASP A 271 9.98 9.90 -16.43
CA ASP A 271 9.64 10.09 -15.04
C ASP A 271 10.90 10.35 -14.20
N LYS A 272 10.78 11.25 -13.24
CA LYS A 272 11.80 11.40 -12.21
C LYS A 272 11.60 10.32 -11.17
N ILE A 273 12.39 9.26 -11.25
CA ILE A 273 12.37 8.12 -10.33
C ILE A 273 13.55 8.28 -9.38
N SER A 274 13.29 8.15 -8.09
CA SER A 274 14.35 8.19 -7.08
C SER A 274 15.16 6.89 -7.10
N PRO A 275 16.50 6.95 -7.00
CA PRO A 275 17.28 5.74 -6.78
C PRO A 275 16.88 5.13 -5.42
N PRO A 276 17.11 3.83 -5.23
CA PRO A 276 16.99 3.24 -3.90
C PRO A 276 17.99 3.95 -2.96
N PRO A 277 17.68 4.07 -1.67
CA PRO A 277 18.59 4.64 -0.70
C PRO A 277 19.96 3.93 -0.74
N ALA A 278 21.03 4.71 -0.66
CA ALA A 278 22.37 4.16 -0.57
C ALA A 278 22.56 3.48 0.81
N PRO A 279 23.42 2.47 0.91
CA PRO A 279 23.77 1.90 2.21
C PRO A 279 24.32 2.99 3.14
N ASP A 280 23.83 3.04 4.34
CA ASP A 280 24.21 4.03 5.34
C ASP A 280 25.22 3.49 6.36
N ASP A 281 25.40 2.18 6.43
CA ASP A 281 26.39 1.50 7.27
C ASP A 281 27.33 0.59 6.48
N GLN A 282 28.12 -0.22 7.21
CA GLN A 282 29.09 -1.14 6.61
C GLN A 282 28.48 -2.47 6.16
N ASN A 283 27.21 -2.74 6.50
CA ASN A 283 26.51 -3.98 6.15
C ASN A 283 26.05 -3.99 4.69
N GLY A 284 25.92 -2.81 4.10
CA GLY A 284 25.56 -2.65 2.69
C GLY A 284 24.05 -2.89 2.45
N ASN A 285 23.73 -3.63 1.38
CA ASN A 285 22.34 -3.96 1.07
C ASN A 285 21.83 -5.06 1.99
N GLU A 286 20.78 -4.78 2.73
CA GLU A 286 20.17 -5.68 3.70
C GLU A 286 18.93 -6.40 3.17
N VAL A 287 18.25 -5.78 2.21
CA VAL A 287 17.01 -6.30 1.65
C VAL A 287 17.25 -6.97 0.32
N ASP A 288 17.06 -8.29 0.26
CA ASP A 288 17.08 -9.02 -1.01
C ASP A 288 15.96 -8.49 -1.94
N PRO A 289 16.24 -8.24 -3.23
CA PRO A 289 15.23 -7.78 -4.18
C PRO A 289 13.97 -8.66 -4.27
N ALA A 290 14.07 -9.95 -3.95
CA ALA A 290 12.91 -10.84 -3.90
C ALA A 290 11.89 -10.43 -2.83
N ILE A 291 12.32 -9.82 -1.72
CA ILE A 291 11.44 -9.28 -0.69
C ILE A 291 10.59 -8.16 -1.28
N VAL A 292 11.23 -7.22 -1.99
CA VAL A 292 10.55 -6.11 -2.65
C VAL A 292 9.58 -6.62 -3.71
N ASP A 293 9.99 -7.60 -4.53
CA ASP A 293 9.13 -8.21 -5.55
C ASP A 293 7.84 -8.80 -4.95
N HIS A 294 7.96 -9.57 -3.86
CA HIS A 294 6.80 -10.18 -3.20
C HIS A 294 5.91 -9.16 -2.50
N LEU A 295 6.50 -8.14 -1.84
CA LEU A 295 5.73 -7.07 -1.21
C LEU A 295 4.97 -6.22 -2.25
N GLU A 296 5.64 -5.84 -3.35
CA GLU A 296 5.01 -5.11 -4.46
C GLU A 296 3.85 -5.93 -5.05
N PHE A 297 4.08 -7.22 -5.32
CA PHE A 297 3.07 -8.09 -5.90
C PHE A 297 1.88 -8.34 -4.95
N TYR A 298 2.13 -8.49 -3.66
CA TYR A 298 1.08 -8.56 -2.65
C TYR A 298 0.22 -7.31 -2.64
N LEU A 299 0.83 -6.13 -2.55
CA LEU A 299 0.11 -4.85 -2.48
C LEU A 299 -0.62 -4.52 -3.79
N LEU A 300 -0.11 -4.95 -4.94
CA LEU A 300 -0.82 -4.86 -6.23
C LEU A 300 -2.15 -5.62 -6.19
N ASN A 301 -2.14 -6.84 -5.62
CA ASN A 301 -3.28 -7.75 -5.63
C ASN A 301 -4.12 -7.70 -4.35
N TYR A 302 -3.72 -6.86 -3.37
CA TYR A 302 -4.37 -6.80 -2.08
C TYR A 302 -5.70 -6.08 -2.17
N PHE A 303 -6.69 -6.58 -1.54
CA PHE A 303 -8.10 -6.23 -1.51
C PHE A 303 -8.52 -4.97 -2.28
N LYS A 304 -9.50 -5.10 -3.15
CA LYS A 304 -10.26 -3.96 -3.64
C LYS A 304 -11.31 -3.52 -2.59
N PRO A 305 -11.87 -2.30 -2.74
CA PRO A 305 -12.88 -1.77 -1.82
C PRO A 305 -14.06 -2.69 -1.60
N ALA A 306 -14.59 -2.63 -0.38
CA ALA A 306 -15.77 -3.37 0.01
C ALA A 306 -17.03 -2.88 -0.67
N HIS A 307 -17.89 -3.81 -1.03
CA HIS A 307 -19.30 -3.51 -1.26
C HIS A 307 -20.01 -3.39 0.09
N TYR A 308 -20.66 -2.27 0.31
CA TYR A 308 -21.45 -2.01 1.51
C TYR A 308 -22.93 -1.84 1.15
N ILE A 309 -23.79 -2.14 2.11
CA ILE A 309 -25.22 -1.91 1.88
C ILE A 309 -25.54 -0.44 1.95
N GLN A 310 -26.27 0.03 0.93
CA GLN A 310 -26.93 1.32 0.93
C GLN A 310 -28.37 1.17 1.39
N ASN A 311 -28.84 2.14 2.12
CA ASN A 311 -30.23 2.26 2.56
C ASN A 311 -30.73 3.69 2.26
N SER A 312 -32.00 3.94 2.55
CA SER A 312 -32.60 5.24 2.23
C SER A 312 -31.93 6.45 2.93
N SER A 313 -31.23 6.25 4.04
CA SER A 313 -30.46 7.30 4.72
C SER A 313 -29.12 7.53 4.01
N THR A 314 -28.38 6.48 3.68
CA THR A 314 -27.11 6.56 2.95
C THR A 314 -27.30 7.08 1.53
N ASP A 315 -28.41 6.72 0.85
CA ASP A 315 -28.75 7.26 -0.47
C ASP A 315 -29.00 8.77 -0.42
N ARG A 316 -29.77 9.23 0.58
CA ARG A 316 -29.95 10.68 0.81
C ARG A 316 -28.63 11.34 1.18
N GLY A 317 -27.78 10.68 1.98
CA GLY A 317 -26.46 11.17 2.34
C GLY A 317 -25.55 11.37 1.13
N ARG A 318 -25.55 10.41 0.19
CA ARG A 318 -24.83 10.53 -1.10
C ARG A 318 -25.37 11.71 -1.93
N ALA A 319 -26.67 11.93 -1.94
CA ALA A 319 -27.26 13.10 -2.61
C ALA A 319 -26.82 14.43 -1.94
N VAL A 320 -26.74 14.47 -0.61
CA VAL A 320 -26.22 15.63 0.13
C VAL A 320 -24.73 15.83 -0.15
N PHE A 321 -23.91 14.77 -0.17
CA PHE A 321 -22.50 14.80 -0.54
C PHE A 321 -22.26 15.46 -1.90
N ASN A 322 -23.07 15.10 -2.90
CA ASN A 322 -23.01 15.72 -4.21
C ASN A 322 -23.45 17.19 -4.18
N LYS A 323 -24.54 17.49 -3.46
CA LYS A 323 -25.12 18.85 -3.37
C LYS A 323 -24.19 19.83 -2.65
N THR A 324 -23.44 19.38 -1.66
CA THR A 324 -22.49 20.22 -0.92
C THR A 324 -21.18 20.43 -1.66
N GLY A 325 -20.97 19.78 -2.82
CA GLY A 325 -19.80 19.97 -3.65
C GLY A 325 -18.62 19.06 -3.32
N CYS A 326 -18.73 18.12 -2.38
CA CYS A 326 -17.67 17.18 -2.03
C CYS A 326 -17.24 16.33 -3.25
N SER A 327 -18.20 15.98 -4.12
CA SER A 327 -17.95 15.21 -5.35
C SER A 327 -17.17 15.97 -6.44
N SER A 328 -16.82 17.25 -6.24
CA SER A 328 -15.94 17.97 -7.17
C SER A 328 -14.48 17.48 -7.13
N CYS A 329 -14.02 16.98 -5.98
CA CYS A 329 -12.71 16.37 -5.77
C CYS A 329 -12.83 14.86 -5.51
N HIS A 330 -13.81 14.45 -4.74
CA HIS A 330 -14.09 13.04 -4.43
C HIS A 330 -14.95 12.39 -5.52
N ILE A 331 -14.33 12.11 -6.68
CA ILE A 331 -14.96 11.48 -7.84
C ILE A 331 -15.24 10.00 -7.53
N PRO A 332 -16.47 9.50 -7.67
CA PRO A 332 -16.83 8.18 -7.15
C PRO A 332 -16.26 7.01 -7.93
N ASP A 333 -16.28 7.06 -9.26
CA ASP A 333 -16.00 5.91 -10.10
C ASP A 333 -14.94 6.24 -11.15
N MET A 334 -14.01 5.29 -11.40
CA MET A 334 -13.04 5.40 -12.48
C MET A 334 -12.85 4.05 -13.17
N THR A 335 -12.62 4.05 -14.47
CA THR A 335 -12.35 2.83 -15.24
C THR A 335 -10.85 2.59 -15.36
N ILE A 336 -10.38 1.40 -14.99
CA ILE A 336 -9.09 0.85 -15.37
C ILE A 336 -9.27 0.16 -16.72
N ASN A 337 -8.39 0.43 -17.68
CA ASN A 337 -8.45 -0.17 -19.00
C ASN A 337 -7.66 -1.49 -19.07
N HIS A 338 -6.59 -1.60 -18.28
CA HIS A 338 -5.69 -2.76 -18.28
C HIS A 338 -5.40 -3.20 -16.83
N ASP A 339 -6.15 -4.18 -16.34
CA ASP A 339 -5.96 -4.74 -15.00
C ASP A 339 -4.72 -5.66 -14.97
N ARG A 340 -3.72 -5.29 -14.18
CA ARG A 340 -2.49 -6.07 -14.00
C ARG A 340 -2.58 -7.11 -12.88
N ARG A 341 -3.68 -7.14 -12.15
CA ARG A 341 -3.88 -8.10 -11.06
C ARG A 341 -4.13 -9.50 -11.61
N VAL A 342 -3.77 -10.48 -10.80
CA VAL A 342 -4.03 -11.91 -11.06
C VAL A 342 -5.14 -12.47 -10.17
N ALA A 343 -5.51 -11.70 -9.14
CA ALA A 343 -6.57 -12.04 -8.20
C ALA A 343 -7.46 -10.83 -7.92
N ASP A 344 -8.77 -11.05 -7.88
CA ASP A 344 -9.74 -10.06 -7.43
C ASP A 344 -10.22 -10.49 -6.04
N VAL A 345 -9.60 -9.90 -5.03
CA VAL A 345 -9.96 -10.11 -3.63
C VAL A 345 -10.85 -8.95 -3.20
N GLU A 346 -12.06 -9.27 -2.80
CA GLU A 346 -13.11 -8.30 -2.52
C GLU A 346 -13.82 -8.63 -1.21
N THR A 347 -14.09 -7.60 -0.40
CA THR A 347 -15.05 -7.72 0.69
C THR A 347 -16.44 -7.37 0.17
N VAL A 348 -17.40 -8.21 0.47
CA VAL A 348 -18.81 -8.05 0.09
C VAL A 348 -19.68 -8.03 1.33
N TYR A 349 -20.81 -7.33 1.27
CA TYR A 349 -21.80 -7.46 2.33
C TYR A 349 -22.47 -8.83 2.25
N ASP A 350 -22.36 -9.59 3.32
CA ASP A 350 -23.01 -10.88 3.48
C ASP A 350 -23.44 -11.02 4.96
N PRO A 351 -24.72 -10.80 5.28
CA PRO A 351 -25.20 -10.87 6.65
C PRO A 351 -25.21 -12.27 7.24
N VAL A 352 -25.08 -13.31 6.38
CA VAL A 352 -25.08 -14.71 6.80
C VAL A 352 -23.68 -15.20 7.12
N ASN A 353 -22.72 -14.91 6.25
CA ASN A 353 -21.34 -15.37 6.38
C ASN A 353 -20.41 -14.29 6.95
N GLY A 354 -20.81 -13.02 6.89
CA GLY A 354 -20.02 -11.92 7.41
C GLY A 354 -20.05 -11.82 8.92
N VAL A 355 -18.90 -11.65 9.54
CA VAL A 355 -18.73 -11.67 10.99
C VAL A 355 -18.54 -10.26 11.54
N PHE A 356 -17.77 -9.46 10.84
CA PHE A 356 -17.50 -8.10 11.23
C PHE A 356 -18.21 -7.13 10.27
N ASN A 357 -19.06 -6.26 10.78
CA ASN A 357 -19.92 -5.38 9.96
C ASN A 357 -20.72 -6.13 8.86
N SER A 358 -20.99 -7.42 9.05
CA SER A 358 -21.61 -8.28 8.04
C SER A 358 -20.88 -8.29 6.69
N LEU A 359 -19.58 -8.11 6.68
CA LEU A 359 -18.74 -8.21 5.49
C LEU A 359 -18.10 -9.59 5.40
N PHE A 360 -17.95 -10.06 4.18
CA PHE A 360 -17.34 -11.34 3.83
C PHE A 360 -16.35 -11.15 2.69
N ALA A 361 -15.19 -11.77 2.77
CA ALA A 361 -14.21 -11.69 1.70
C ALA A 361 -14.34 -12.85 0.71
N THR A 362 -14.26 -12.52 -0.57
CA THR A 362 -14.24 -13.47 -1.68
C THR A 362 -13.00 -13.25 -2.54
N ALA A 363 -12.60 -14.27 -3.28
CA ALA A 363 -11.54 -14.18 -4.25
C ALA A 363 -11.92 -14.85 -5.56
N SER A 364 -11.53 -14.25 -6.67
CA SER A 364 -11.62 -14.84 -8.00
C SER A 364 -10.31 -14.67 -8.76
N THR A 365 -10.06 -15.55 -9.73
CA THR A 365 -8.87 -15.52 -10.55
C THR A 365 -9.02 -14.52 -11.69
N LEU A 366 -7.95 -13.72 -11.93
CA LEU A 366 -7.87 -12.75 -13.03
C LEU A 366 -6.68 -13.06 -13.95
N TYR A 367 -6.35 -14.32 -14.16
CA TYR A 367 -5.26 -14.71 -15.05
C TYR A 367 -5.71 -15.77 -16.06
N TYR A 368 -4.97 -15.85 -17.16
CA TYR A 368 -4.98 -16.97 -18.09
C TYR A 368 -3.67 -17.76 -18.00
N THR A 369 -3.70 -19.01 -18.44
CA THR A 369 -2.52 -19.88 -18.45
C THR A 369 -1.88 -19.90 -19.83
N LYS A 370 -0.53 -19.94 -19.87
CA LYS A 370 0.25 -20.07 -21.09
C LYS A 370 1.39 -21.07 -20.88
N ASP A 371 1.39 -22.13 -21.65
CA ASP A 371 2.54 -23.03 -21.72
C ASP A 371 3.66 -22.38 -22.54
N ASP A 372 4.86 -22.30 -21.99
CA ASP A 372 6.04 -21.76 -22.67
C ASP A 372 6.99 -22.85 -23.19
N GLY A 373 6.58 -24.13 -23.08
CA GLY A 373 7.35 -25.28 -23.53
C GLY A 373 8.59 -25.59 -22.68
N SER A 374 8.74 -24.97 -21.52
CA SER A 374 9.93 -25.12 -20.66
C SER A 374 9.94 -26.39 -19.82
N GLY A 375 8.82 -27.11 -19.73
CA GLY A 375 8.62 -28.23 -18.80
C GLY A 375 8.37 -27.80 -17.34
N ASN A 376 8.39 -26.52 -17.05
CA ASN A 376 7.97 -25.94 -15.76
C ASN A 376 6.44 -25.81 -15.69
N PRO A 377 5.84 -25.55 -14.52
CA PRO A 377 4.44 -25.16 -14.43
C PRO A 377 4.11 -24.00 -15.37
N VAL A 378 2.93 -24.02 -15.98
CA VAL A 378 2.50 -23.01 -16.95
C VAL A 378 2.53 -21.59 -16.36
N LEU A 379 2.82 -20.62 -17.20
CA LEU A 379 2.73 -19.20 -16.84
C LEU A 379 1.28 -18.83 -16.53
N LYS A 380 1.05 -18.02 -15.53
CA LYS A 380 -0.24 -17.45 -15.12
C LYS A 380 -0.16 -15.92 -15.28
N LEU A 381 -0.68 -15.43 -16.36
CA LEU A 381 -0.53 -14.03 -16.78
C LEU A 381 -1.84 -13.26 -16.57
N PRO A 382 -1.81 -11.99 -16.17
CA PRO A 382 -3.01 -11.18 -15.98
C PRO A 382 -3.91 -11.18 -17.21
N LEU A 383 -5.24 -11.23 -17.02
CA LEU A 383 -6.20 -11.13 -18.10
C LEU A 383 -6.15 -9.79 -18.83
N GLY A 384 -5.78 -8.72 -18.14
CA GLY A 384 -5.69 -7.39 -18.71
C GLY A 384 -7.04 -6.75 -19.05
N ASN A 385 -8.14 -7.26 -18.51
CA ASN A 385 -9.49 -6.76 -18.79
C ASN A 385 -9.72 -5.37 -18.20
N SER A 386 -10.57 -4.60 -18.86
CA SER A 386 -11.07 -3.35 -18.31
C SER A 386 -12.15 -3.61 -17.25
N PHE A 387 -12.16 -2.79 -16.18
CA PHE A 387 -13.25 -2.79 -15.22
C PHE A 387 -13.45 -1.43 -14.55
N VAL A 388 -14.63 -1.20 -13.97
CA VAL A 388 -14.95 0.02 -13.24
C VAL A 388 -14.61 -0.13 -11.77
N VAL A 389 -13.67 0.68 -11.29
CA VAL A 389 -13.39 0.85 -9.87
C VAL A 389 -14.46 1.76 -9.29
N ARG A 390 -15.40 1.18 -8.52
CA ARG A 390 -16.52 1.93 -7.95
C ARG A 390 -16.16 2.54 -6.60
N ASP A 391 -16.78 3.68 -6.31
CA ASP A 391 -16.74 4.34 -5.01
C ASP A 391 -15.32 4.62 -4.48
N ILE A 392 -14.37 4.92 -5.39
CA ILE A 392 -13.01 5.30 -5.02
C ILE A 392 -12.98 6.70 -4.38
N PHE A 393 -13.82 7.61 -4.83
CA PHE A 393 -13.94 8.96 -4.31
C PHE A 393 -12.60 9.73 -4.27
N THR A 394 -11.91 9.82 -5.41
CA THR A 394 -10.70 10.64 -5.58
C THR A 394 -10.62 11.16 -7.01
N ASP A 395 -9.98 12.29 -7.20
CA ASP A 395 -9.60 12.83 -8.51
C ASP A 395 -8.11 12.69 -8.81
N PHE A 396 -7.34 12.08 -7.90
CA PHE A 396 -5.89 11.97 -7.99
C PHE A 396 -5.15 13.30 -8.14
N LYS A 397 -5.78 14.42 -7.77
CA LYS A 397 -5.15 15.75 -7.76
C LYS A 397 -4.67 16.10 -6.36
N ARG A 398 -3.67 16.96 -6.34
CA ARG A 398 -3.25 17.66 -5.12
C ARG A 398 -4.00 18.99 -5.03
N HIS A 399 -4.49 19.31 -3.84
CA HIS A 399 -5.24 20.52 -3.52
C HIS A 399 -4.65 21.23 -2.31
N ASP A 400 -4.75 22.54 -2.32
CA ASP A 400 -4.53 23.37 -1.12
C ASP A 400 -5.82 23.36 -0.28
N LEU A 401 -5.76 22.66 0.85
CA LEU A 401 -6.88 22.55 1.81
C LEU A 401 -6.81 23.60 2.93
N GLY A 402 -5.95 24.61 2.79
CA GLY A 402 -5.77 25.68 3.75
C GLY A 402 -4.86 25.34 4.94
N ALA A 403 -4.52 26.35 5.73
CA ALA A 403 -3.51 26.30 6.76
C ALA A 403 -3.73 25.21 7.84
N ASN A 404 -4.97 24.73 8.01
CA ASN A 404 -5.27 23.66 8.97
C ASN A 404 -4.67 22.30 8.55
N PHE A 405 -4.32 22.13 7.27
CA PHE A 405 -3.67 20.92 6.74
C PHE A 405 -2.19 21.09 6.47
N TYR A 406 -1.66 22.32 6.55
CA TYR A 406 -0.25 22.55 6.26
C TYR A 406 0.64 21.86 7.28
N GLU A 407 1.77 21.37 6.79
CA GLU A 407 2.79 20.73 7.61
C GLU A 407 4.19 21.18 7.21
N ARG A 408 5.14 20.99 8.11
CA ARG A 408 6.52 21.34 7.88
C ARG A 408 7.27 20.17 7.26
N ASN A 409 7.96 20.44 6.15
CA ASN A 409 8.92 19.51 5.57
C ASN A 409 10.23 19.46 6.38
N TRP A 410 11.02 18.44 6.12
CA TRP A 410 12.32 18.23 6.76
C TRP A 410 13.30 19.40 6.56
N ASP A 411 13.26 20.04 5.39
CA ASP A 411 14.08 21.20 5.04
C ASP A 411 13.55 22.52 5.64
N GLY A 412 12.48 22.46 6.44
CA GLY A 412 11.84 23.60 7.06
C GLY A 412 10.84 24.35 6.18
N THR A 413 10.67 23.97 4.92
CA THR A 413 9.61 24.51 4.05
C THR A 413 8.25 24.01 4.46
N MET A 414 7.19 24.61 3.90
CA MET A 414 5.81 24.20 4.19
C MET A 414 5.24 23.36 3.05
N GLN A 415 4.75 22.18 3.37
CA GLN A 415 3.89 21.40 2.49
C GLN A 415 2.46 21.94 2.57
N THR A 416 1.93 22.39 1.45
CA THR A 416 0.60 23.01 1.37
C THR A 416 -0.38 22.26 0.47
N MET A 417 0.14 21.40 -0.41
CA MET A 417 -0.64 20.67 -1.42
C MET A 417 -0.73 19.19 -1.05
N PHE A 418 -1.96 18.68 -0.92
CA PHE A 418 -2.21 17.29 -0.52
C PHE A 418 -3.12 16.57 -1.52
N LEU A 419 -2.83 15.29 -1.72
CA LEU A 419 -3.57 14.41 -2.59
C LEU A 419 -4.98 14.18 -2.06
N THR A 420 -6.00 14.22 -2.93
CA THR A 420 -7.35 13.76 -2.59
C THR A 420 -7.30 12.28 -2.25
N ARG A 421 -7.42 11.95 -0.97
CA ARG A 421 -7.42 10.54 -0.54
C ARG A 421 -8.73 9.86 -0.95
N PRO A 422 -8.68 8.61 -1.43
CA PRO A 422 -9.87 7.78 -1.56
C PRO A 422 -10.65 7.72 -0.25
N LEU A 423 -11.98 7.76 -0.34
CA LEU A 423 -12.83 7.62 0.85
C LEU A 423 -13.15 6.17 1.20
N TRP A 424 -12.50 5.21 0.54
CA TRP A 424 -12.60 3.81 0.91
C TRP A 424 -12.30 3.63 2.40
N GLY A 425 -13.21 3.00 3.11
CA GLY A 425 -13.02 2.68 4.52
C GLY A 425 -13.09 3.87 5.46
N VAL A 426 -13.45 5.07 5.00
CA VAL A 426 -13.46 6.27 5.84
C VAL A 426 -14.33 6.11 7.09
N GLY A 427 -15.38 5.28 7.03
CA GLY A 427 -16.23 4.98 8.19
C GLY A 427 -15.55 4.15 9.28
N THR A 428 -14.40 3.55 9.02
CA THR A 428 -13.72 2.61 9.94
C THR A 428 -12.23 2.87 10.15
N THR A 429 -11.69 3.93 9.57
CA THR A 429 -10.24 4.23 9.57
C THR A 429 -9.87 5.54 10.27
N GLY A 430 -10.64 5.97 11.26
CA GLY A 430 -10.23 7.08 12.11
C GLY A 430 -8.95 6.77 12.91
N PRO A 431 -8.17 7.78 13.32
CA PRO A 431 -8.38 9.22 13.15
C PRO A 431 -8.18 9.68 11.69
N TYR A 432 -8.59 10.92 11.41
CA TYR A 432 -8.68 11.46 10.05
C TYR A 432 -7.69 12.59 9.79
N GLY A 433 -7.46 12.83 8.49
CA GLY A 433 -6.41 13.70 8.00
C GLY A 433 -5.12 12.91 7.77
N HIS A 434 -4.17 13.47 7.03
CA HIS A 434 -2.86 12.85 6.83
C HIS A 434 -2.03 12.82 8.12
N ASP A 435 -2.37 13.68 9.07
CA ASP A 435 -1.74 13.89 10.38
C ASP A 435 -2.52 13.28 11.56
N GLY A 436 -3.67 12.63 11.30
CA GLY A 436 -4.50 12.01 12.32
C GLY A 436 -5.11 12.96 13.37
N ARG A 437 -5.13 14.27 13.12
CA ARG A 437 -5.58 15.26 14.13
C ARG A 437 -7.08 15.34 14.30
N SER A 438 -7.87 14.80 13.39
CA SER A 438 -9.34 14.83 13.48
C SER A 438 -9.86 13.50 13.97
N ILE A 439 -10.59 13.49 15.08
CA ILE A 439 -11.11 12.26 15.69
C ILE A 439 -12.40 11.81 15.02
N THR A 440 -13.19 12.75 14.51
CA THR A 440 -14.47 12.47 13.87
C THR A 440 -14.50 12.93 12.41
N LEU A 441 -15.44 12.36 11.63
CA LEU A 441 -15.71 12.82 10.27
C LEU A 441 -16.14 14.29 10.25
N ASN A 442 -16.93 14.70 11.22
CA ASN A 442 -17.35 16.11 11.36
C ASN A 442 -16.13 17.04 11.52
N ASP A 443 -15.18 16.67 12.36
CA ASP A 443 -13.98 17.48 12.60
C ASP A 443 -13.14 17.62 11.33
N VAL A 444 -12.87 16.52 10.61
CA VAL A 444 -12.04 16.57 9.42
C VAL A 444 -12.71 17.34 8.30
N ILE A 445 -14.05 17.25 8.14
CA ILE A 445 -14.77 18.02 7.12
C ILE A 445 -14.72 19.52 7.46
N LEU A 446 -14.91 19.90 8.73
CA LEU A 446 -14.83 21.29 9.15
C LEU A 446 -13.41 21.87 9.09
N ARG A 447 -12.39 21.02 9.08
CA ARG A 447 -10.98 21.42 8.88
C ARG A 447 -10.68 21.83 7.45
N HIS A 448 -11.42 21.34 6.45
CA HIS A 448 -11.21 21.69 5.06
C HIS A 448 -11.32 23.19 4.85
N GLY A 449 -10.38 23.76 4.13
CA GLY A 449 -10.32 25.17 3.74
C GLY A 449 -9.79 25.30 2.31
N GLY A 450 -9.15 26.42 1.98
CA GLY A 450 -8.56 26.64 0.67
C GLY A 450 -9.52 26.33 -0.48
N GLU A 451 -9.13 25.43 -1.38
CA GLU A 451 -9.95 25.02 -2.53
C GLU A 451 -11.26 24.32 -2.11
N ALA A 452 -11.31 23.70 -0.94
CA ALA A 452 -12.50 23.03 -0.42
C ALA A 452 -13.39 23.91 0.47
N GLN A 453 -13.05 25.20 0.64
CA GLN A 453 -13.75 26.15 1.53
C GLN A 453 -15.26 26.20 1.27
N ALA A 454 -15.68 26.29 0.02
CA ALA A 454 -17.10 26.38 -0.33
C ALA A 454 -17.88 25.11 0.06
N ALA A 455 -17.30 23.93 -0.13
CA ALA A 455 -17.92 22.66 0.26
C ALA A 455 -17.99 22.52 1.78
N ARG A 456 -16.96 22.96 2.51
CA ARG A 456 -16.94 23.01 3.97
C ARG A 456 -18.03 23.93 4.51
N ASP A 457 -18.19 25.12 3.93
CA ASP A 457 -19.20 26.09 4.36
C ASP A 457 -20.63 25.58 4.08
N ALA A 458 -20.82 24.92 2.93
CA ALA A 458 -22.08 24.24 2.63
C ALA A 458 -22.39 23.11 3.62
N PHE A 459 -21.36 22.33 4.03
CA PHE A 459 -21.49 21.31 5.07
C PHE A 459 -21.89 21.94 6.43
N ALA A 460 -21.20 23.00 6.84
CA ALA A 460 -21.47 23.68 8.12
C ALA A 460 -22.88 24.29 8.20
N ALA A 461 -23.49 24.61 7.05
CA ALA A 461 -24.85 25.15 6.95
C ALA A 461 -25.96 24.06 6.86
N LEU A 462 -25.59 22.76 6.89
CA LEU A 462 -26.57 21.67 6.80
C LEU A 462 -27.51 21.65 8.00
N LYS A 463 -28.79 21.36 7.73
CA LYS A 463 -29.75 21.01 8.77
C LYS A 463 -29.43 19.63 9.35
N SER A 464 -29.80 19.39 10.60
CA SER A 464 -29.48 18.15 11.33
C SER A 464 -29.84 16.87 10.55
N ASN A 465 -30.97 16.83 9.84
CA ASN A 465 -31.37 15.66 9.08
C ASN A 465 -30.43 15.38 7.89
N ASP A 466 -30.04 16.41 7.14
CA ASP A 466 -29.11 16.27 6.01
C ASP A 466 -27.69 15.95 6.50
N LEU A 467 -27.26 16.57 7.61
CA LEU A 467 -26.00 16.24 8.27
C LEU A 467 -25.95 14.77 8.70
N ASN A 468 -27.00 14.28 9.38
CA ASN A 468 -27.06 12.89 9.82
C ASN A 468 -27.06 11.91 8.63
N ASN A 469 -27.77 12.21 7.56
CA ASN A 469 -27.75 11.39 6.34
C ASN A 469 -26.37 11.38 5.69
N LEU A 470 -25.70 12.53 5.57
CA LEU A 470 -24.35 12.62 5.02
C LEU A 470 -23.34 11.80 5.85
N LEU A 471 -23.37 11.95 7.17
CA LEU A 471 -22.52 11.16 8.06
C LEU A 471 -22.85 9.66 8.00
N ALA A 472 -24.13 9.28 7.87
CA ALA A 472 -24.53 7.90 7.66
C ALA A 472 -23.97 7.35 6.35
N PHE A 473 -23.96 8.12 5.27
CA PHE A 473 -23.31 7.74 4.01
C PHE A 473 -21.82 7.53 4.20
N LEU A 474 -21.08 8.49 4.76
CA LEU A 474 -19.64 8.37 4.96
C LEU A 474 -19.28 7.21 5.90
N ASN A 475 -20.03 7.02 6.98
CA ASN A 475 -19.86 5.89 7.90
C ASN A 475 -20.19 4.53 7.27
N SER A 476 -20.93 4.49 6.16
CA SER A 476 -21.20 3.25 5.43
C SER A 476 -20.04 2.83 4.52
N LEU A 477 -19.10 3.72 4.25
CA LEU A 477 -17.88 3.43 3.49
C LEU A 477 -16.88 2.70 4.39
N VAL A 478 -17.03 1.40 4.50
CA VAL A 478 -16.25 0.55 5.40
C VAL A 478 -15.30 -0.34 4.63
N LEU A 479 -14.12 -0.55 5.17
CA LEU A 479 -13.20 -1.60 4.73
C LEU A 479 -13.07 -2.60 5.86
N PHE A 480 -13.25 -3.84 5.52
CA PHE A 480 -12.95 -4.93 6.42
C PHE A 480 -11.97 -5.88 5.76
N PRO A 481 -10.70 -5.87 6.15
CA PRO A 481 -9.84 -6.97 5.88
C PRO A 481 -10.17 -8.07 6.87
N PRO A 482 -10.33 -9.29 6.40
CA PRO A 482 -10.43 -10.40 7.30
C PRO A 482 -9.12 -10.54 8.07
N ASP A 483 -9.24 -10.79 9.34
CA ASP A 483 -8.13 -11.31 10.15
C ASP A 483 -7.82 -12.72 9.64
N ASP A 484 -6.60 -12.98 9.26
CA ASP A 484 -6.21 -14.22 8.63
C ASP A 484 -5.37 -15.13 9.53
N THR A 485 -5.76 -15.26 10.74
CA THR A 485 -5.40 -16.42 11.54
C THR A 485 -6.03 -17.70 10.94
N ALA A 486 -5.49 -18.86 11.22
CA ALA A 486 -6.11 -20.12 10.78
C ALA A 486 -7.57 -20.24 11.25
N SER A 487 -7.87 -19.67 12.40
CA SER A 487 -9.23 -19.64 12.95
C SER A 487 -10.19 -18.72 12.17
N THR A 488 -9.68 -17.75 11.43
CA THR A 488 -10.49 -16.90 10.55
C THR A 488 -10.58 -17.42 9.13
N LEU A 489 -9.59 -18.20 8.69
CA LEU A 489 -9.59 -18.84 7.39
C LEU A 489 -10.61 -19.98 7.30
N ASP A 490 -10.90 -20.63 8.44
CA ASP A 490 -11.96 -21.65 8.57
C ASP A 490 -12.84 -21.33 9.78
N PRO A 491 -13.83 -20.44 9.64
CA PRO A 491 -14.72 -20.07 10.73
C PRO A 491 -15.71 -21.19 11.11
N ALA A 492 -15.58 -22.37 10.53
CA ALA A 492 -16.45 -23.54 10.67
C ALA A 492 -17.80 -23.43 9.95
N ASP A 493 -18.81 -24.17 10.40
CA ASP A 493 -20.09 -24.32 9.73
C ASP A 493 -20.97 -23.07 9.90
N PRO A 494 -21.27 -22.31 8.83
CA PRO A 494 -22.11 -21.11 8.91
C PRO A 494 -23.56 -21.39 9.31
N SER A 495 -24.02 -22.65 9.27
CA SER A 495 -25.36 -23.03 9.71
C SER A 495 -25.47 -23.17 11.23
N LYS A 496 -24.36 -23.12 11.95
CA LYS A 496 -24.38 -23.30 13.41
C LYS A 496 -24.77 -22.00 14.11
N LEU A 497 -25.51 -22.15 15.21
CA LEU A 497 -25.99 -21.00 16.00
C LEU A 497 -24.84 -20.12 16.56
N ASN A 498 -23.68 -20.74 16.83
CA ASN A 498 -22.50 -20.07 17.35
C ASN A 498 -21.44 -19.75 16.25
N PHE A 499 -21.88 -19.58 15.03
CA PHE A 499 -21.01 -19.12 13.95
C PHE A 499 -20.62 -17.63 14.15
N PRO A 500 -19.35 -17.26 13.96
CA PRO A 500 -18.23 -18.14 13.67
C PRO A 500 -17.77 -18.90 14.91
N GLN A 501 -17.43 -20.16 14.76
CA GLN A 501 -16.93 -20.97 15.87
C GLN A 501 -15.47 -20.62 16.20
N PHE A 502 -14.75 -20.07 15.24
CA PHE A 502 -13.36 -19.66 15.37
C PHE A 502 -13.15 -18.28 14.72
N GLY A 503 -12.25 -17.50 15.30
CA GLY A 503 -11.78 -16.24 14.74
C GLY A 503 -12.77 -15.08 14.73
N HIS A 504 -12.40 -14.02 14.02
CA HIS A 504 -13.14 -12.75 13.98
C HIS A 504 -13.53 -12.30 12.57
N GLY A 505 -13.18 -13.05 11.55
CA GLY A 505 -13.51 -12.77 10.16
C GLY A 505 -13.96 -14.00 9.43
N SER A 506 -14.62 -13.85 8.30
CA SER A 506 -14.98 -14.97 7.45
C SER A 506 -14.24 -14.83 6.13
N ILE A 507 -13.23 -15.67 5.94
CA ILE A 507 -12.56 -15.76 4.65
C ILE A 507 -12.74 -17.18 4.14
N LYS A 508 -13.45 -17.33 3.02
CA LYS A 508 -13.37 -18.53 2.18
C LYS A 508 -12.44 -18.24 1.01
N LEU A 509 -11.18 -17.96 1.31
CA LEU A 509 -10.14 -17.69 0.32
C LEU A 509 -9.33 -18.96 0.03
N THR A 510 -10.01 -20.08 -0.19
CA THR A 510 -9.38 -21.37 -0.53
C THR A 510 -8.41 -21.26 -1.69
N VAL A 511 -8.66 -20.32 -2.60
CA VAL A 511 -7.79 -20.07 -3.77
C VAL A 511 -6.50 -19.37 -3.37
N LEU A 512 -6.54 -18.48 -2.37
CA LEU A 512 -5.39 -17.67 -1.97
C LEU A 512 -4.67 -18.19 -0.73
N PHE A 513 -5.41 -18.62 0.29
CA PHE A 513 -4.87 -18.82 1.62
C PHE A 513 -5.14 -20.22 2.20
N ASN A 514 -5.90 -21.03 1.52
CA ASN A 514 -6.34 -22.32 2.05
C ASN A 514 -6.16 -23.42 0.99
N ASP A 515 -5.00 -23.46 0.36
CA ASP A 515 -4.61 -24.59 -0.48
C ASP A 515 -3.94 -25.65 0.41
N PRO A 516 -4.60 -26.80 0.68
CA PRO A 516 -4.01 -27.84 1.52
C PRO A 516 -2.77 -28.49 0.91
N THR A 517 -2.51 -28.28 -0.38
CA THR A 517 -1.32 -28.80 -1.06
C THR A 517 -0.15 -27.80 -1.03
N ASP A 518 -0.42 -26.55 -0.68
CA ASP A 518 0.60 -25.53 -0.52
C ASP A 518 1.17 -25.57 0.89
N LEU A 519 2.45 -25.80 0.99
CA LEU A 519 3.16 -25.90 2.25
C LEU A 519 3.54 -24.52 2.85
N GLU A 520 3.16 -23.45 2.22
CA GLU A 520 3.39 -22.07 2.70
C GLU A 520 2.26 -21.52 3.53
#